data_69cb3374599ec869310a6d98160f505f
#
_entry.id   69cb3374599ec869310a6d98160f505f
#
_cell.length_a   1.000
_cell.length_b   1.000
_cell.length_c   1.000
_cell.angle_alpha   90.00
_cell.angle_beta   90.00
_cell.angle_gamma   90.00
#
_symmetry.space_group_name_H-M   'P 1'
#
loop_
_entity.id
_entity.type
_entity.pdbx_description
1 polymer ?
#
loop_
_entity_poly.entity_id
_entity_poly.type
_entity_poly.pdbx_seq_one_letter_code
_entity_poly.pdbx_strand_id
1 'polypeptide(L)' 'PENWNSVYTSWKAGEITAKTAMEQTGTKRTSFYKLVNMTEKQ' A
#
# COMPACT_ATOMS: atom_id res chain seq x y z
N PRO A 1 7.61 4.99 0.96
CA PRO A 1 7.98 4.93 -0.46
C PRO A 1 7.33 6.06 -1.25
N GLU A 2 8.02 6.53 -2.27
CA GLU A 2 7.54 7.65 -3.06
C GLU A 2 6.27 7.33 -3.83
N ASN A 3 6.09 6.08 -4.20
CA ASN A 3 4.92 5.63 -4.97
C ASN A 3 3.77 5.17 -4.09
N TRP A 4 3.86 5.39 -2.79
CA TRP A 4 2.86 4.86 -1.86
C TRP A 4 1.44 5.34 -2.18
N ASN A 5 1.26 6.63 -2.43
CA ASN A 5 -0.08 7.16 -2.69
C ASN A 5 -0.72 6.53 -3.92
N SER A 6 0.05 6.37 -4.99
CA SER A 6 -0.44 5.74 -6.21
C SER A 6 -0.80 4.28 -5.98
N VAL A 7 0.07 3.54 -5.31
CA VAL A 7 -0.15 2.13 -5.04
C VAL A 7 -1.35 1.95 -4.11
N TYR A 8 -1.42 2.76 -3.06
CA TYR A 8 -2.52 2.69 -2.12
C TYR A 8 -3.86 2.94 -2.82
N THR A 9 -3.92 3.96 -3.66
CA THR A 9 -5.14 4.29 -4.39
C THR A 9 -5.56 3.13 -5.30
N SER A 10 -4.63 2.55 -6.03
CA SER A 10 -4.92 1.42 -6.91
C SER A 10 -5.39 0.20 -6.12
N TRP A 11 -4.78 -0.04 -4.97
CA TRP A 11 -5.16 -1.15 -4.12
C TRP A 11 -6.58 -0.97 -3.56
N LYS A 12 -6.91 0.21 -3.08
CA LYS A 12 -8.24 0.49 -2.54
C LYS A 12 -9.31 0.46 -3.64
N ALA A 13 -8.92 0.80 -4.86
CA ALA A 13 -9.85 0.73 -5.99
C ALA A 13 -10.04 -0.70 -6.52
N GLY A 14 -9.27 -1.65 -6.00
CA GLY A 14 -9.38 -3.04 -6.42
C GLY A 14 -8.64 -3.35 -7.71
N GLU A 15 -7.78 -2.45 -8.16
CA GLU A 15 -7.02 -2.64 -9.39
C GLU A 15 -5.83 -3.57 -9.19
N ILE A 16 -5.29 -3.61 -7.99
CA ILE A 16 -4.18 -4.51 -7.65
C ILE A 16 -4.48 -5.17 -6.31
N THR A 17 -3.80 -6.31 -6.08
CA THR A 17 -3.93 -7.03 -4.81
C THR A 17 -2.93 -6.47 -3.81
N ALA A 18 -3.14 -6.81 -2.52
CA ALA A 18 -2.19 -6.42 -1.48
C ALA A 18 -0.79 -6.97 -1.77
N LYS A 19 -0.70 -8.19 -2.30
CA LYS A 19 0.59 -8.77 -2.67
C LYS A 19 1.30 -7.91 -3.70
N THR A 20 0.58 -7.52 -4.76
CA THR A 20 1.14 -6.66 -5.80
C THR A 20 1.55 -5.31 -5.22
N ALA A 21 0.71 -4.74 -4.35
CA ALA A 21 1.01 -3.46 -3.72
C ALA A 21 2.29 -3.54 -2.90
N MET A 22 2.47 -4.63 -2.15
CA MET A 22 3.68 -4.82 -1.35
C MET A 22 4.92 -4.93 -2.25
N GLU A 23 4.79 -5.62 -3.37
CA GLU A 23 5.89 -5.75 -4.32
C GLU A 23 6.26 -4.41 -4.93
N GLN A 24 5.27 -3.62 -5.31
CA GLN A 24 5.50 -2.33 -5.95
C GLN A 24 6.11 -1.30 -5.01
N THR A 25 5.77 -1.38 -3.72
CA THR A 25 6.32 -0.47 -2.72
C THR A 25 7.60 -0.99 -2.07
N GLY A 26 7.94 -2.26 -2.33
CA GLY A 26 9.12 -2.87 -1.72
C GLY A 26 8.97 -3.07 -0.22
N THR A 27 7.73 -3.21 0.26
CA THR A 27 7.49 -3.37 1.69
C THR A 27 7.11 -4.81 2.00
N LYS A 28 7.35 -5.20 3.25
CA LYS A 28 6.87 -6.47 3.77
C LYS A 28 5.45 -6.29 4.29
N ARG A 29 4.79 -7.40 4.57
CA ARG A 29 3.41 -7.38 5.05
C ARG A 29 3.22 -6.45 6.25
N THR A 30 4.06 -6.58 7.25
CA THR A 30 3.98 -5.76 8.46
C THR A 30 4.10 -4.27 8.13
N SER A 31 5.12 -3.92 7.33
CA SER A 31 5.34 -2.54 6.94
C SER A 31 4.20 -2.02 6.09
N PHE A 32 3.69 -2.84 5.17
CA PHE A 32 2.59 -2.44 4.31
C PHE A 32 1.36 -2.05 5.13
N TYR A 33 0.94 -2.91 6.04
CA TYR A 33 -0.25 -2.62 6.84
C TYR A 33 -0.03 -1.50 7.83
N LYS A 34 1.20 -1.30 8.28
CA LYS A 34 1.54 -0.15 9.10
C LYS A 34 1.32 1.14 8.33
N LEU A 35 1.77 1.18 7.06
CA LEU A 35 1.56 2.34 6.20
C LEU A 35 0.07 2.57 5.92
N VAL A 36 -0.68 1.50 5.68
CA VAL A 36 -2.12 1.60 5.49
C VAL A 36 -2.77 2.23 6.71
N ASN A 37 -2.42 1.74 7.89
CA ASN A 37 -2.99 2.24 9.14
C ASN A 37 -2.69 3.73 9.31
N MET A 38 -1.44 4.12 9.07
CA MET A 38 -1.04 5.52 9.18
C MET A 38 -1.79 6.41 8.17
N THR A 39 -1.96 5.91 6.96
CA THR A 39 -2.66 6.65 5.91
C THR A 39 -4.14 6.84 6.26
N GLU A 40 -4.77 5.80 6.79
CA GLU A 40 -6.19 5.85 7.09
C GLU A 40 -6.52 6.65 8.36
N LYS A 41 -5.53 6.91 9.20
CA LYS A 41 -5.73 7.68 10.42
C LYS A 41 -5.64 9.18 10.21
N GLN A 42 -5.25 9.62 9.06
CA GLN A 42 -5.14 11.05 8.77
C GLN A 42 -6.50 11.67 8.49
#